data_59ed71a0ace5b87fc08f9376fb76cbc9
#
_entry.id   59ed71a0ace5b87fc08f9376fb76cbc9
#
_cell.length_a   1.000
_cell.length_b   1.000
_cell.length_c   1.000
_cell.angle_alpha   90.00
_cell.angle_beta   90.00
_cell.angle_gamma   90.00
#
_symmetry.space_group_name_H-M   'P 1'
#
loop_
_entity.id
_entity.type
_entity.pdbx_description
1 polymer ?
#
loop_
_entity_poly.entity_id
_entity_poly.type
_entity_poly.pdbx_seq_one_letter_code
_entity_poly.pdbx_strand_id
1 'polypeptide(L)'
;SFDNVGGQEVEWKKMSEVGTFIRGNGLQKKDFTESGVGCIHYGQIYTKFNTFTDKTLTFCSENVARKLTPVHPGDLIIACTSENVEDVCKTVAWLGKEDIVTGGHACVFSHHENPKYIAYLLQTENFFQQKKKYARGVKVIDIKVADLQKITLPIPSLEEQHRIVSILDRFESLTTSLQSGLPAEIAARRQQYEHYRDKLLTFKRKGAA
;
A
#
# COMPACT_ATOMS: atom_id res chain seq x y z
N SER A 1 15.97 -1.90 -21.80
CA SER A 1 15.01 -2.59 -22.68
C SER A 1 13.85 -3.06 -21.83
N PHE A 2 12.64 -2.59 -22.11
CA PHE A 2 11.41 -2.96 -21.37
C PHE A 2 10.96 -4.41 -21.65
N ASP A 3 11.54 -5.07 -22.62
CA ASP A 3 11.09 -6.36 -23.13
C ASP A 3 11.42 -7.56 -22.22
N ASN A 4 12.20 -7.35 -21.16
CA ASN A 4 12.65 -8.43 -20.27
C ASN A 4 12.02 -8.37 -18.85
N VAL A 5 10.99 -7.56 -18.62
CA VAL A 5 10.46 -7.32 -17.29
C VAL A 5 9.22 -8.15 -16.96
N GLY A 6 8.51 -8.64 -17.95
CA GLY A 6 7.34 -9.51 -17.73
C GLY A 6 7.65 -10.92 -18.21
N GLY A 7 8.00 -11.82 -17.32
CA GLY A 7 8.19 -13.23 -17.70
C GLY A 7 9.18 -14.02 -16.87
N GLN A 8 9.87 -13.40 -15.93
CA GLN A 8 10.67 -14.14 -14.94
C GLN A 8 9.73 -14.99 -14.07
N GLU A 9 10.15 -16.22 -13.84
CA GLU A 9 9.50 -17.09 -12.87
C GLU A 9 9.93 -16.67 -11.47
N VAL A 10 8.94 -16.33 -10.63
CA VAL A 10 9.17 -15.97 -9.25
C VAL A 10 8.32 -16.81 -8.31
N GLU A 11 8.73 -16.86 -7.05
CA GLU A 11 7.95 -17.48 -6.00
C GLU A 11 6.76 -16.59 -5.64
N TRP A 12 5.56 -17.19 -5.60
CA TRP A 12 4.34 -16.54 -5.12
C TRP A 12 4.09 -16.96 -3.68
N LYS A 13 4.13 -16.02 -2.76
CA LYS A 13 3.95 -16.25 -1.33
C LYS A 13 2.65 -15.65 -0.84
N LYS A 14 2.00 -16.31 0.11
CA LYS A 14 0.89 -15.68 0.84
C LYS A 14 1.41 -14.49 1.63
N MET A 15 0.59 -13.47 1.81
CA MET A 15 1.00 -12.32 2.63
C MET A 15 1.37 -12.75 4.06
N SER A 16 0.75 -13.82 4.60
CA SER A 16 1.14 -14.42 5.89
C SER A 16 2.56 -15.03 5.91
N GLU A 17 3.11 -15.35 4.75
CA GLU A 17 4.48 -15.88 4.61
C GLU A 17 5.49 -14.75 4.36
N VAL A 18 5.02 -13.60 3.87
CA VAL A 18 5.85 -12.42 3.59
C VAL A 18 6.04 -11.56 4.83
N GLY A 19 5.03 -11.48 5.70
CA GLY A 19 5.08 -10.62 6.89
C GLY A 19 3.97 -10.88 7.88
N THR A 20 3.88 -10.01 8.85
CA THR A 20 2.90 -10.08 9.95
C THR A 20 1.94 -8.91 9.90
N PHE A 21 0.71 -9.14 10.35
CA PHE A 21 -0.33 -8.13 10.42
C PHE A 21 -0.70 -7.81 11.85
N ILE A 22 -0.84 -6.52 12.16
CA ILE A 22 -1.39 -6.04 13.43
C ILE A 22 -2.58 -5.14 13.09
N ARG A 23 -3.75 -5.47 13.62
CA ARG A 23 -4.94 -4.63 13.42
C ARG A 23 -4.80 -3.35 14.24
N GLY A 24 -5.10 -2.22 13.61
CA GLY A 24 -5.17 -0.93 14.28
C GLY A 24 -6.37 -0.84 15.23
N ASN A 25 -6.27 0.03 16.22
CA ASN A 25 -7.30 0.30 17.21
C ASN A 25 -7.32 1.78 17.57
N GLY A 26 -8.44 2.23 18.12
CA GLY A 26 -8.57 3.61 18.62
C GLY A 26 -8.39 4.67 17.54
N LEU A 27 -7.66 5.72 17.83
CA LEU A 27 -7.34 6.94 17.08
C LEU A 27 -8.57 7.58 16.40
N GLN A 28 -9.07 8.61 17.04
CA GLN A 28 -10.14 9.44 16.52
C GLN A 28 -9.62 10.83 16.17
N LYS A 29 -10.32 11.56 15.32
CA LYS A 29 -9.93 12.94 14.97
C LYS A 29 -9.77 13.88 16.16
N LYS A 30 -10.52 13.64 17.24
CA LYS A 30 -10.41 14.40 18.49
C LYS A 30 -9.08 14.20 19.23
N ASP A 31 -8.35 13.14 18.90
CA ASP A 31 -7.06 12.81 19.52
C ASP A 31 -5.89 13.52 18.82
N PHE A 32 -6.17 14.24 17.74
CA PHE A 32 -5.13 14.96 16.99
C PHE A 32 -4.64 16.18 17.76
N THR A 33 -3.32 16.35 17.72
CA THR A 33 -2.58 17.47 18.34
C THR A 33 -1.68 18.12 17.29
N GLU A 34 -1.19 19.32 17.57
CA GLU A 34 -0.25 20.05 16.69
C GLU A 34 1.16 19.45 16.71
N SER A 35 1.50 18.76 17.79
CA SER A 35 2.82 18.14 17.99
C SER A 35 2.71 16.89 18.84
N GLY A 36 3.75 16.06 18.85
CA GLY A 36 3.80 14.82 19.63
C GLY A 36 4.25 13.65 18.78
N VAL A 37 3.65 12.47 18.98
CA VAL A 37 3.94 11.27 18.18
C VAL A 37 3.19 11.35 16.86
N GLY A 38 3.89 11.17 15.74
CA GLY A 38 3.29 11.16 14.42
C GLY A 38 2.21 10.08 14.31
N CYS A 39 1.09 10.39 13.67
CA CYS A 39 0.04 9.41 13.46
C CYS A 39 -0.59 9.52 12.07
N ILE A 40 -1.03 8.38 11.53
CA ILE A 40 -1.78 8.31 10.27
C ILE A 40 -3.13 7.67 10.56
N HIS A 41 -4.20 8.44 10.37
CA HIS A 41 -5.58 7.96 10.46
C HIS A 41 -6.01 7.38 9.10
N TYR A 42 -6.80 6.29 9.11
CA TYR A 42 -7.22 5.59 7.88
C TYR A 42 -7.85 6.51 6.83
N GLY A 43 -8.63 7.52 7.23
CA GLY A 43 -9.22 8.49 6.31
C GLY A 43 -8.19 9.34 5.56
N GLN A 44 -6.99 9.55 6.11
CA GLN A 44 -5.91 10.27 5.43
C GLN A 44 -5.27 9.42 4.34
N ILE A 45 -5.28 8.09 4.46
CA ILE A 45 -4.81 7.17 3.43
C ILE A 45 -5.58 7.40 2.13
N TYR A 46 -6.88 7.69 2.21
CA TYR A 46 -7.71 7.95 1.03
C TYR A 46 -7.55 9.35 0.44
N THR A 47 -7.25 10.35 1.28
CA THR A 47 -7.41 11.76 0.90
C THR A 47 -6.11 12.56 0.86
N LYS A 48 -5.05 12.10 1.51
CA LYS A 48 -3.85 12.90 1.74
C LYS A 48 -2.55 12.25 1.29
N PHE A 49 -2.51 10.94 1.20
CA PHE A 49 -1.30 10.20 0.86
C PHE A 49 -1.44 9.46 -0.47
N ASN A 50 -0.31 9.35 -1.16
CA ASN A 50 -0.14 8.48 -2.31
C ASN A 50 0.38 7.10 -1.85
N THR A 51 1.24 6.46 -2.64
CA THR A 51 1.78 5.13 -2.40
C THR A 51 2.67 5.04 -1.16
N PHE A 52 3.37 6.13 -0.81
CA PHE A 52 4.29 6.19 0.33
C PHE A 52 4.39 7.61 0.89
N THR A 53 4.91 7.71 2.12
CA THR A 53 5.23 9.00 2.76
C THR A 53 6.36 8.82 3.78
N ASP A 54 7.15 9.86 3.97
CA ASP A 54 8.18 9.97 5.01
C ASP A 54 7.79 10.96 6.12
N LYS A 55 6.59 11.55 6.05
CA LYS A 55 6.08 12.55 7.01
C LYS A 55 4.63 12.28 7.33
N THR A 56 4.26 12.54 8.59
CA THR A 56 2.87 12.57 9.03
C THR A 56 2.32 13.99 8.91
N LEU A 57 1.01 14.10 8.74
CA LEU A 57 0.28 15.37 8.70
C LEU A 57 -0.39 15.70 10.04
N THR A 58 -0.43 14.71 10.93
CA THR A 58 -1.08 14.81 12.23
C THR A 58 -0.24 14.12 13.29
N PHE A 59 -0.45 14.53 14.52
CA PHE A 59 0.22 13.99 15.70
C PHE A 59 -0.82 13.63 16.74
N CYS A 60 -0.43 12.88 17.75
CA CYS A 60 -1.20 12.64 18.96
C CYS A 60 -0.29 12.69 20.19
N SER A 61 -0.88 12.82 21.37
CA SER A 61 -0.11 12.80 22.60
C SER A 61 0.53 11.42 22.85
N GLU A 62 1.64 11.39 23.59
CA GLU A 62 2.29 10.13 23.97
C GLU A 62 1.34 9.18 24.71
N ASN A 63 0.46 9.71 25.55
CA ASN A 63 -0.52 8.89 26.29
C ASN A 63 -1.52 8.20 25.37
N VAL A 64 -1.89 8.85 24.27
CA VAL A 64 -2.74 8.27 23.23
C VAL A 64 -1.93 7.26 22.41
N ALA A 65 -0.73 7.65 21.98
CA ALA A 65 0.14 6.82 21.14
C ALA A 65 0.45 5.45 21.77
N ARG A 66 0.70 5.41 23.09
CA ARG A 66 0.96 4.15 23.81
C ARG A 66 -0.17 3.12 23.74
N LYS A 67 -1.38 3.54 23.39
CA LYS A 67 -2.57 2.68 23.27
C LYS A 67 -2.88 2.31 21.84
N LEU A 68 -2.16 2.90 20.87
CA LEU A 68 -2.37 2.71 19.44
C LEU A 68 -1.40 1.68 18.87
N THR A 69 -1.66 1.28 17.64
CA THR A 69 -0.82 0.32 16.94
C THR A 69 0.42 1.02 16.38
N PRO A 70 1.63 0.57 16.77
CA PRO A 70 2.86 1.14 16.24
C PRO A 70 3.06 0.81 14.77
N VAL A 71 3.74 1.71 14.07
CA VAL A 71 4.16 1.58 12.66
C VAL A 71 5.64 1.93 12.61
N HIS A 72 6.46 0.99 12.25
CA HIS A 72 7.91 1.16 12.15
C HIS A 72 8.33 1.57 10.73
N PRO A 73 9.51 2.17 10.56
CA PRO A 73 10.07 2.43 9.22
C PRO A 73 10.07 1.17 8.34
N GLY A 74 9.48 1.27 7.16
CA GLY A 74 9.32 0.15 6.22
C GLY A 74 7.99 -0.62 6.32
N ASP A 75 7.19 -0.38 7.34
CA ASP A 75 5.84 -0.96 7.44
C ASP A 75 4.87 -0.33 6.45
N LEU A 76 3.84 -1.09 6.11
CA LEU A 76 2.70 -0.59 5.35
C LEU A 76 1.48 -0.40 6.24
N ILE A 77 0.77 0.71 6.05
CA ILE A 77 -0.55 0.94 6.66
C ILE A 77 -1.61 0.69 5.59
N ILE A 78 -2.46 -0.29 5.82
CA ILE A 78 -3.51 -0.73 4.88
C ILE A 78 -4.87 -0.37 5.46
N ALA A 79 -5.67 0.40 4.72
CA ALA A 79 -7.04 0.74 5.12
C ALA A 79 -7.95 -0.47 4.90
N CYS A 80 -8.50 -1.04 5.98
CA CYS A 80 -9.30 -2.26 5.94
C CYS A 80 -10.79 -2.01 5.66
N THR A 81 -11.25 -0.75 5.67
CA THR A 81 -12.65 -0.38 5.40
C THR A 81 -12.72 0.76 4.41
N SER A 82 -13.71 0.74 3.53
CA SER A 82 -13.98 1.77 2.52
C SER A 82 -15.48 1.84 2.19
N GLU A 83 -15.86 2.81 1.37
CA GLU A 83 -17.22 2.93 0.82
C GLU A 83 -17.43 2.02 -0.41
N ASN A 84 -16.35 1.54 -1.03
CA ASN A 84 -16.38 0.70 -2.23
C ASN A 84 -15.25 -0.34 -2.23
N VAL A 85 -15.35 -1.32 -3.14
CA VAL A 85 -14.38 -2.41 -3.28
C VAL A 85 -13.08 -1.94 -3.94
N GLU A 86 -13.16 -0.93 -4.80
CA GLU A 86 -12.02 -0.38 -5.51
C GLU A 86 -11.00 0.19 -4.53
N ASP A 87 -11.47 0.97 -3.57
CA ASP A 87 -10.63 1.71 -2.63
C ASP A 87 -10.21 0.91 -1.39
N VAL A 88 -10.98 -0.09 -0.96
CA VAL A 88 -10.60 -0.90 0.21
C VAL A 88 -9.22 -1.52 -0.01
N CYS A 89 -8.41 -1.59 1.04
CA CYS A 89 -6.99 -1.94 1.02
C CYS A 89 -6.07 -0.89 0.36
N LYS A 90 -6.52 0.35 0.19
CA LYS A 90 -5.59 1.42 -0.14
C LYS A 90 -4.50 1.48 0.92
N THR A 91 -3.26 1.63 0.47
CA THR A 91 -2.06 1.40 1.28
C THR A 91 -1.12 2.56 1.18
N VAL A 92 -0.45 2.86 2.30
CA VAL A 92 0.67 3.82 2.39
C VAL A 92 1.87 3.11 3.01
N ALA A 93 3.02 3.14 2.36
CA ALA A 93 4.28 2.70 2.94
C ALA A 93 4.87 3.83 3.80
N TRP A 94 5.24 3.51 5.03
CA TRP A 94 5.93 4.45 5.92
C TRP A 94 7.43 4.41 5.69
N LEU A 95 8.00 5.51 5.22
CA LEU A 95 9.42 5.65 4.90
C LEU A 95 10.13 6.66 5.83
N GLY A 96 9.44 7.17 6.85
CA GLY A 96 10.03 8.03 7.86
C GLY A 96 11.06 7.28 8.72
N LYS A 97 11.83 8.03 9.50
CA LYS A 97 12.89 7.46 10.36
C LYS A 97 12.39 7.09 11.76
N GLU A 98 11.32 7.73 12.20
CA GLU A 98 10.75 7.56 13.53
C GLU A 98 9.56 6.60 13.49
N ASP A 99 9.32 5.93 14.58
CA ASP A 99 8.09 5.18 14.78
C ASP A 99 6.91 6.14 14.85
N ILE A 100 5.83 5.76 14.21
CA ILE A 100 4.55 6.47 14.27
C ILE A 100 3.45 5.50 14.73
N VAL A 101 2.23 5.96 14.79
CA VAL A 101 1.09 5.12 15.18
C VAL A 101 -0.06 5.25 14.19
N THR A 102 -0.89 4.20 14.14
CA THR A 102 -2.17 4.22 13.40
C THR A 102 -3.30 3.69 14.26
N GLY A 103 -4.51 3.89 13.78
CA GLY A 103 -5.73 3.58 14.52
C GLY A 103 -6.62 2.53 13.87
N GLY A 104 -7.86 2.47 14.32
CA GLY A 104 -8.90 1.57 13.83
C GLY A 104 -9.19 1.76 12.34
N HIS A 105 -9.85 0.80 11.73
CA HIS A 105 -10.13 0.72 10.30
C HIS A 105 -8.89 0.57 9.40
N ALA A 106 -7.70 0.43 10.00
CA ALA A 106 -6.46 0.09 9.31
C ALA A 106 -5.80 -1.14 9.94
N CYS A 107 -4.85 -1.71 9.25
CA CYS A 107 -3.90 -2.66 9.81
C CYS A 107 -2.48 -2.29 9.37
N VAL A 108 -1.50 -2.68 10.18
CA VAL A 108 -0.07 -2.55 9.89
C VAL A 108 0.41 -3.88 9.32
N PHE A 109 1.12 -3.83 8.22
CA PHE A 109 1.78 -4.98 7.63
C PHE A 109 3.29 -4.78 7.70
N SER A 110 3.93 -5.55 8.59
CA SER A 110 5.38 -5.54 8.80
C SER A 110 6.04 -6.67 8.03
N HIS A 111 7.08 -6.36 7.27
CA HIS A 111 7.79 -7.30 6.39
C HIS A 111 9.24 -6.86 6.18
N HIS A 112 10.04 -7.70 5.50
CA HIS A 112 11.44 -7.41 5.18
C HIS A 112 11.71 -7.13 3.69
N GLU A 113 10.65 -7.05 2.88
CA GLU A 113 10.71 -6.72 1.46
C GLU A 113 10.86 -5.20 1.25
N ASN A 114 11.11 -4.76 0.02
CA ASN A 114 11.10 -3.34 -0.28
C ASN A 114 9.68 -2.76 -0.07
N PRO A 115 9.49 -1.77 0.83
CA PRO A 115 8.16 -1.28 1.18
C PRO A 115 7.42 -0.64 0.00
N LYS A 116 8.12 0.07 -0.88
CA LYS A 116 7.51 0.63 -2.09
C LYS A 116 7.08 -0.48 -3.05
N TYR A 117 7.90 -1.54 -3.21
CA TYR A 117 7.57 -2.67 -4.05
C TYR A 117 6.25 -3.32 -3.62
N ILE A 118 6.12 -3.63 -2.34
CA ILE A 118 4.87 -4.18 -1.80
C ILE A 118 3.72 -3.19 -1.98
N ALA A 119 3.90 -1.90 -1.68
CA ALA A 119 2.85 -0.90 -1.85
C ALA A 119 2.38 -0.79 -3.33
N TYR A 120 3.26 -0.90 -4.30
CA TYR A 120 2.90 -0.95 -5.72
C TYR A 120 2.17 -2.24 -6.10
N LEU A 121 2.58 -3.41 -5.55
CA LEU A 121 1.87 -4.68 -5.76
C LEU A 121 0.40 -4.61 -5.33
N LEU A 122 0.13 -3.95 -4.19
CA LEU A 122 -1.23 -3.82 -3.66
C LEU A 122 -2.12 -2.85 -4.48
N GLN A 123 -1.59 -2.26 -5.56
CA GLN A 123 -2.35 -1.44 -6.50
C GLN A 123 -2.63 -2.15 -7.84
N THR A 124 -2.08 -3.35 -8.05
CA THR A 124 -2.20 -4.09 -9.32
C THR A 124 -3.59 -4.70 -9.49
N GLU A 125 -3.97 -4.93 -10.75
CA GLU A 125 -5.18 -5.67 -11.10
C GLU A 125 -5.17 -7.09 -10.50
N ASN A 126 -4.01 -7.75 -10.44
CA ASN A 126 -3.89 -9.06 -9.82
C ASN A 126 -4.29 -9.04 -8.33
N PHE A 127 -3.81 -8.06 -7.57
CA PHE A 127 -4.21 -7.88 -6.19
C PHE A 127 -5.70 -7.55 -6.08
N PHE A 128 -6.22 -6.68 -6.94
CA PHE A 128 -7.63 -6.32 -6.98
C PHE A 128 -8.52 -7.56 -7.16
N GLN A 129 -8.22 -8.42 -8.14
CA GLN A 129 -8.99 -9.64 -8.39
C GLN A 129 -8.96 -10.63 -7.20
N GLN A 130 -7.90 -10.64 -6.43
CA GLN A 130 -7.81 -11.44 -5.21
C GLN A 130 -8.62 -10.81 -4.06
N LYS A 131 -8.41 -9.52 -3.75
CA LYS A 131 -9.08 -8.84 -2.63
C LYS A 131 -10.61 -8.80 -2.81
N LYS A 132 -11.09 -8.66 -4.04
CA LYS A 132 -12.51 -8.64 -4.38
C LYS A 132 -13.26 -9.87 -3.86
N LYS A 133 -12.61 -11.04 -3.81
CA LYS A 133 -13.20 -12.29 -3.30
C LYS A 133 -13.49 -12.24 -1.80
N TYR A 134 -12.79 -11.38 -1.08
CA TYR A 134 -12.85 -11.25 0.38
C TYR A 134 -13.57 -10.00 0.86
N ALA A 135 -13.80 -9.03 -0.02
CA ALA A 135 -14.53 -7.81 0.30
C ALA A 135 -15.98 -8.12 0.70
N ARG A 136 -16.41 -7.59 1.83
CA ARG A 136 -17.75 -7.85 2.39
C ARG A 136 -18.39 -6.54 2.85
N GLY A 137 -19.69 -6.49 2.76
CA GLY A 137 -20.50 -5.33 3.17
C GLY A 137 -21.26 -4.72 1.99
N VAL A 138 -22.14 -3.76 2.29
CA VAL A 138 -22.98 -3.07 1.29
C VAL A 138 -22.72 -1.57 1.34
N LYS A 139 -22.82 -0.93 2.52
CA LYS A 139 -22.56 0.51 2.70
C LYS A 139 -21.12 0.78 3.14
N VAL A 140 -20.55 -0.14 3.90
CA VAL A 140 -19.16 -0.13 4.31
C VAL A 140 -18.57 -1.46 3.92
N ILE A 141 -17.58 -1.42 3.04
CA ILE A 141 -16.83 -2.59 2.61
C ILE A 141 -15.71 -2.82 3.62
N ASP A 142 -15.60 -4.04 4.12
CA ASP A 142 -14.55 -4.47 5.05
C ASP A 142 -13.79 -5.68 4.49
N ILE A 143 -12.50 -5.73 4.75
CA ILE A 143 -11.66 -6.91 4.53
C ILE A 143 -10.95 -7.24 5.84
N LYS A 144 -11.11 -8.49 6.28
CA LYS A 144 -10.48 -8.96 7.52
C LYS A 144 -9.00 -9.27 7.29
N VAL A 145 -8.17 -9.04 8.30
CA VAL A 145 -6.74 -9.41 8.30
C VAL A 145 -6.56 -10.88 7.94
N ALA A 146 -7.38 -11.78 8.47
CA ALA A 146 -7.33 -13.21 8.16
C ALA A 146 -7.57 -13.53 6.67
N ASP A 147 -8.22 -12.65 5.94
CA ASP A 147 -8.45 -12.80 4.50
C ASP A 147 -7.30 -12.16 3.69
N LEU A 148 -6.75 -11.02 4.13
CA LEU A 148 -5.53 -10.44 3.56
C LEU A 148 -4.36 -11.42 3.62
N GLN A 149 -4.21 -12.16 4.71
CA GLN A 149 -3.18 -13.17 4.90
C GLN A 149 -3.18 -14.27 3.83
N LYS A 150 -4.31 -14.54 3.17
CA LYS A 150 -4.46 -15.58 2.14
C LYS A 150 -4.07 -15.10 0.74
N ILE A 151 -4.01 -13.79 0.52
CA ILE A 151 -3.65 -13.19 -0.78
C ILE A 151 -2.19 -13.53 -1.09
N THR A 152 -1.93 -13.90 -2.35
CA THR A 152 -0.59 -14.27 -2.80
C THR A 152 0.05 -13.13 -3.59
N LEU A 153 1.32 -12.88 -3.32
CA LEU A 153 2.13 -11.86 -3.98
C LEU A 153 3.36 -12.49 -4.64
N PRO A 154 3.77 -12.01 -5.82
CA PRO A 154 5.05 -12.41 -6.42
C PRO A 154 6.20 -11.73 -5.68
N ILE A 155 7.16 -12.50 -5.20
CA ILE A 155 8.29 -12.01 -4.41
C ILE A 155 9.60 -12.36 -5.11
N PRO A 156 10.10 -11.49 -6.02
CA PRO A 156 11.43 -11.63 -6.62
C PRO A 156 12.52 -11.26 -5.60
N SER A 157 13.78 -11.35 -6.02
CA SER A 157 14.90 -10.90 -5.19
C SER A 157 14.79 -9.41 -4.84
N LEU A 158 15.39 -8.99 -3.71
CA LEU A 158 15.40 -7.57 -3.31
C LEU A 158 16.05 -6.68 -4.37
N GLU A 159 17.05 -7.16 -5.08
CA GLU A 159 17.68 -6.44 -6.19
C GLU A 159 16.66 -6.13 -7.30
N GLU A 160 15.88 -7.11 -7.70
CA GLU A 160 14.83 -6.93 -8.71
C GLU A 160 13.70 -6.03 -8.20
N GLN A 161 13.31 -6.14 -6.93
CA GLN A 161 12.36 -5.23 -6.31
C GLN A 161 12.84 -3.78 -6.39
N HIS A 162 14.10 -3.51 -6.03
CA HIS A 162 14.69 -2.17 -6.14
C HIS A 162 14.72 -1.66 -7.58
N ARG A 163 15.07 -2.53 -8.54
CA ARG A 163 15.06 -2.18 -9.97
C ARG A 163 13.67 -1.76 -10.45
N ILE A 164 12.65 -2.54 -10.10
CA ILE A 164 11.26 -2.25 -10.45
C ILE A 164 10.80 -0.93 -9.82
N VAL A 165 11.05 -0.74 -8.52
CA VAL A 165 10.70 0.49 -7.80
C VAL A 165 11.35 1.70 -8.45
N SER A 166 12.62 1.63 -8.84
CA SER A 166 13.31 2.75 -9.49
C SER A 166 12.64 3.17 -10.81
N ILE A 167 12.07 2.23 -11.55
CA ILE A 167 11.33 2.49 -12.78
C ILE A 167 9.97 3.14 -12.45
N LEU A 168 9.23 2.56 -11.50
CA LEU A 168 7.91 3.04 -11.12
C LEU A 168 7.96 4.45 -10.50
N ASP A 169 8.95 4.73 -9.67
CA ASP A 169 9.16 6.07 -9.08
C ASP A 169 9.37 7.14 -10.16
N ARG A 170 10.09 6.82 -11.24
CA ARG A 170 10.26 7.75 -12.38
C ARG A 170 8.94 8.01 -13.10
N PHE A 171 8.13 6.99 -13.31
CA PHE A 171 6.81 7.15 -13.93
C PHE A 171 5.85 7.95 -13.03
N GLU A 172 5.84 7.69 -11.72
CA GLU A 172 4.99 8.42 -10.78
C GLU A 172 5.37 9.90 -10.72
N SER A 173 6.66 10.23 -10.70
CA SER A 173 7.14 11.61 -10.74
C SER A 173 6.72 12.35 -12.02
N LEU A 174 6.75 11.67 -13.18
CA LEU A 174 6.31 12.23 -14.45
C LEU A 174 4.80 12.46 -14.50
N THR A 175 4.00 11.55 -13.92
CA THR A 175 2.53 11.73 -13.86
C THR A 175 2.12 12.83 -12.88
N THR A 176 2.83 12.97 -11.77
CA THR A 176 2.55 14.01 -10.77
C THR A 176 2.95 15.42 -11.23
N SER A 177 4.05 15.55 -11.98
CA SER A 177 4.51 16.84 -12.52
C SER A 177 3.58 17.44 -13.58
N LEU A 178 2.65 16.66 -14.12
CA LEU A 178 1.76 17.00 -15.22
C LEU A 178 0.32 17.29 -14.77
N GLN A 179 0.08 17.57 -13.51
CA GLN A 179 -1.24 17.97 -12.98
C GLN A 179 -1.77 19.28 -13.60
N SER A 180 -0.98 19.96 -14.42
CA SER A 180 -1.36 21.18 -15.16
C SER A 180 -1.83 20.94 -16.61
N GLY A 181 -2.01 19.68 -17.03
CA GLY A 181 -2.49 19.32 -18.37
C GLY A 181 -4.01 19.32 -18.50
N LEU A 182 -4.51 19.10 -19.73
CA LEU A 182 -5.93 18.90 -19.98
C LEU A 182 -6.44 17.63 -19.26
N PRO A 183 -7.67 17.62 -18.71
CA PRO A 183 -8.20 16.46 -17.98
C PRO A 183 -8.12 15.13 -18.74
N ALA A 184 -8.37 15.16 -20.07
CA ALA A 184 -8.26 13.98 -20.91
C ALA A 184 -6.81 13.45 -21.03
N GLU A 185 -5.83 14.35 -21.08
CA GLU A 185 -4.40 13.99 -21.14
C GLU A 185 -3.94 13.39 -19.82
N ILE A 186 -4.37 13.95 -18.69
CA ILE A 186 -4.09 13.43 -17.34
C ILE A 186 -4.68 12.00 -17.22
N ALA A 187 -5.93 11.80 -17.66
CA ALA A 187 -6.58 10.49 -17.61
C ALA A 187 -5.85 9.46 -18.49
N ALA A 188 -5.47 9.83 -19.71
CA ALA A 188 -4.73 8.93 -20.61
C ALA A 188 -3.36 8.52 -20.05
N ARG A 189 -2.63 9.44 -19.42
CA ARG A 189 -1.33 9.16 -18.79
C ARG A 189 -1.46 8.30 -17.57
N ARG A 190 -2.51 8.53 -16.75
CA ARG A 190 -2.81 7.67 -15.61
C ARG A 190 -3.08 6.23 -16.05
N GLN A 191 -3.90 6.05 -17.08
CA GLN A 191 -4.20 4.74 -17.65
C GLN A 191 -2.93 4.06 -18.20
N GLN A 192 -2.06 4.81 -18.88
CA GLN A 192 -0.78 4.33 -19.35
C GLN A 192 0.14 3.90 -18.20
N TYR A 193 0.21 4.70 -17.13
CA TYR A 193 0.97 4.35 -15.93
C TYR A 193 0.47 3.05 -15.29
N GLU A 194 -0.85 2.91 -15.09
CA GLU A 194 -1.46 1.71 -14.52
C GLU A 194 -1.14 0.46 -15.36
N HIS A 195 -1.20 0.59 -16.68
CA HIS A 195 -0.84 -0.50 -17.60
C HIS A 195 0.64 -0.91 -17.46
N TYR A 196 1.57 0.04 -17.44
CA TYR A 196 3.00 -0.26 -17.28
C TYR A 196 3.32 -0.80 -15.89
N ARG A 197 2.72 -0.27 -14.84
CA ARG A 197 2.86 -0.79 -13.47
C ARG A 197 2.46 -2.26 -13.44
N ASP A 198 1.29 -2.58 -13.93
CA ASP A 198 0.78 -3.94 -13.91
C ASP A 198 1.67 -4.88 -14.76
N LYS A 199 2.15 -4.42 -15.91
CA LYS A 199 3.10 -5.17 -16.73
C LYS A 199 4.42 -5.45 -16.01
N LEU A 200 4.99 -4.46 -15.31
CA LEU A 200 6.22 -4.59 -14.55
C LEU A 200 6.10 -5.53 -13.35
N LEU A 201 4.90 -5.61 -12.77
CA LEU A 201 4.59 -6.40 -11.57
C LEU A 201 3.90 -7.73 -11.91
N THR A 202 3.82 -8.11 -13.19
CA THR A 202 3.30 -9.41 -13.63
C THR A 202 4.44 -10.42 -13.78
N PHE A 203 4.37 -11.49 -13.00
CA PHE A 203 5.34 -12.57 -13.00
C PHE A 203 4.68 -13.92 -13.26
N LYS A 204 5.43 -14.85 -13.85
CA LYS A 204 5.03 -16.26 -13.93
C LYS A 204 5.30 -16.95 -12.59
N ARG A 205 4.43 -17.90 -12.24
CA ARG A 205 4.70 -18.75 -11.06
C ARG A 205 5.79 -19.75 -11.38
N LYS A 206 6.79 -19.86 -10.51
CA LYS A 206 7.83 -20.89 -10.60
C LYS A 206 7.18 -22.28 -10.52
N GLY A 207 7.43 -23.12 -11.49
CA GLY A 207 6.92 -24.51 -11.52
C GLY A 207 5.46 -24.65 -11.95
N ALA A 208 4.81 -23.62 -12.50
CA ALA A 208 3.54 -23.76 -13.20
C ALA A 208 3.83 -24.28 -14.61
N ALA A 209 3.62 -25.59 -14.83
CA ALA A 209 3.61 -26.20 -16.15
C ALA A 209 2.32 -25.86 -16.89
#